data_0bb762c24992559e919cc377cdab926b
#
_entry.id   0bb762c24992559e919cc377cdab926b
#
_cell.length_a   1.000
_cell.length_b   1.000
_cell.length_c   1.000
_cell.angle_alpha   90.00
_cell.angle_beta   90.00
_cell.angle_gamma   90.00
#
_symmetry.space_group_name_H-M   'P 1'
#
loop_
_entity.id
_entity.type
_entity.pdbx_description
1 polymer ?
#
loop_
_entity_poly.entity_id
_entity_poly.type
_entity_poly.pdbx_seq_one_letter_code
_entity_poly.pdbx_strand_id
1 'polypeptide(L)'
;LGYVFQMYNLIPDLTVRENIEVGAYLSKKPLNLDELIETLGLKEHQDKLPSQLSGGQQQRTSIGRAIIKNPDILLCDEPTGALDYNTSKEILKLIEKVNQKYGSTVIMVTHNDAIKYMADRVVRLRDGQILKNYLNDKKVKAEDLEW
;
A
#
# COMPACT_ATOMS: atom_id res chain seq x y z
N LEU A 1 9.72 4.25 -8.71
CA LEU A 1 9.60 3.41 -7.55
C LEU A 1 8.83 4.14 -6.45
N GLY A 2 7.75 3.55 -5.96
CA GLY A 2 7.04 3.97 -4.75
C GLY A 2 7.38 3.04 -3.60
N TYR A 3 7.48 3.56 -2.38
CA TYR A 3 7.79 2.78 -1.19
C TYR A 3 6.76 3.00 -0.09
N VAL A 4 6.16 1.91 0.42
CA VAL A 4 5.22 1.92 1.54
C VAL A 4 5.88 1.23 2.73
N PHE A 5 6.07 1.98 3.81
CA PHE A 5 6.73 1.50 5.04
C PHE A 5 5.72 0.91 6.02
N GLN A 6 6.16 -0.02 6.86
CA GLN A 6 5.35 -0.56 7.96
C GLN A 6 4.92 0.52 8.95
N MET A 7 5.79 1.46 9.28
CA MET A 7 5.57 2.53 10.25
C MET A 7 5.12 3.86 9.64
N TYR A 8 4.62 3.82 8.42
CA TYR A 8 4.01 4.94 7.67
C TYR A 8 4.97 6.06 7.29
N ASN A 9 5.83 6.54 8.18
CA ASN A 9 6.80 7.63 7.96
C ASN A 9 6.17 8.92 7.43
N LEU A 10 5.01 9.29 7.95
CA LEU A 10 4.35 10.54 7.60
C LEU A 10 5.06 11.73 8.24
N ILE A 11 5.00 12.88 7.56
CA ILE A 11 5.50 14.14 8.09
C ILE A 11 4.45 14.69 9.07
N PRO A 12 4.77 14.79 10.38
CA PRO A 12 3.76 15.04 11.42
C PRO A 12 3.10 16.41 11.34
N ASP A 13 3.78 17.40 10.77
CA ASP A 13 3.28 18.77 10.67
C ASP A 13 2.51 19.03 9.36
N LEU A 14 2.39 18.05 8.50
CA LEU A 14 1.62 18.13 7.26
C LEU A 14 0.30 17.37 7.38
N THR A 15 -0.73 17.90 6.73
CA THR A 15 -2.03 17.22 6.60
C THR A 15 -1.91 15.94 5.74
N VAL A 16 -2.96 15.13 5.71
CA VAL A 16 -3.08 13.99 4.80
C VAL A 16 -2.82 14.43 3.36
N ARG A 17 -3.52 15.47 2.90
CA ARG A 17 -3.37 16.02 1.55
C ARG A 17 -1.94 16.43 1.26
N GLU A 18 -1.32 17.17 2.14
CA GLU A 18 0.05 17.65 1.99
C GLU A 18 1.07 16.51 2.01
N ASN A 19 0.88 15.50 2.88
CA ASN A 19 1.73 14.32 2.90
C ASN A 19 1.71 13.56 1.55
N ILE A 20 0.53 13.40 0.96
CA ILE A 20 0.39 12.74 -0.35
C ILE A 20 1.02 13.61 -1.43
N GLU A 21 0.72 14.92 -1.44
CA GLU A 21 1.18 15.87 -2.44
C GLU A 21 2.71 15.97 -2.52
N VAL A 22 3.41 15.81 -1.38
CA VAL A 22 4.88 15.77 -1.34
C VAL A 22 5.43 14.72 -2.33
N GLY A 23 4.78 13.58 -2.45
CA GLY A 23 5.18 12.53 -3.41
C GLY A 23 5.07 12.97 -4.86
N ALA A 24 4.14 13.89 -5.19
CA ALA A 24 3.93 14.36 -6.55
C ALA A 24 5.13 15.14 -7.12
N TYR A 25 5.86 15.86 -6.27
CA TYR A 25 7.01 16.65 -6.68
C TYR A 25 8.17 15.81 -7.22
N LEU A 26 8.18 14.52 -6.94
CA LEU A 26 9.20 13.57 -7.38
C LEU A 26 8.85 12.91 -8.73
N SER A 27 7.77 13.34 -9.35
CA SER A 27 7.27 12.74 -10.59
C SER A 27 7.07 13.77 -11.69
N LYS A 28 7.37 13.35 -12.93
CA LYS A 28 7.10 14.16 -14.13
C LYS A 28 5.61 14.13 -14.53
N LYS A 29 4.91 13.06 -14.19
CA LYS A 29 3.48 12.83 -14.49
C LYS A 29 2.76 12.24 -13.28
N PRO A 30 2.56 13.01 -12.20
CA PRO A 30 1.87 12.51 -11.02
C PRO A 30 0.40 12.22 -11.34
N LEU A 31 -0.20 11.34 -10.54
CA LEU A 31 -1.65 11.09 -10.57
C LEU A 31 -2.41 12.35 -10.10
N ASN A 32 -3.69 12.42 -10.45
CA ASN A 32 -4.56 13.49 -9.96
C ASN A 32 -4.77 13.34 -8.44
N LEU A 33 -4.43 14.38 -7.67
CA LEU A 33 -4.46 14.35 -6.22
C LEU A 33 -5.86 14.15 -5.65
N ASP A 34 -6.85 14.89 -6.15
CA ASP A 34 -8.22 14.82 -5.65
C ASP A 34 -8.86 13.46 -5.92
N GLU A 35 -8.67 12.92 -7.11
CA GLU A 35 -9.14 11.59 -7.48
C GLU A 35 -8.47 10.51 -6.63
N LEU A 36 -7.16 10.63 -6.39
CA LEU A 36 -6.42 9.68 -5.57
C LEU A 36 -6.91 9.70 -4.12
N ILE A 37 -7.09 10.87 -3.53
CA ILE A 37 -7.63 11.03 -2.16
C ILE A 37 -8.98 10.32 -2.04
N GLU A 38 -9.85 10.47 -3.02
CA GLU A 38 -11.14 9.81 -3.05
C GLU A 38 -10.99 8.28 -3.16
N THR A 39 -10.13 7.81 -4.05
CA THR A 39 -9.81 6.37 -4.21
C THR A 39 -9.29 5.74 -2.92
N LEU A 40 -8.50 6.48 -2.15
CA LEU A 40 -7.96 6.04 -0.86
C LEU A 40 -8.98 6.07 0.28
N GLY A 41 -10.16 6.65 0.06
CA GLY A 41 -11.17 6.83 1.10
C GLY A 41 -10.79 7.88 2.15
N LEU A 42 -10.00 8.88 1.77
CA LEU A 42 -9.46 9.89 2.69
C LEU A 42 -10.05 11.28 2.50
N LYS A 43 -11.07 11.43 1.67
CA LYS A 43 -11.66 12.75 1.34
C LYS A 43 -12.07 13.53 2.58
N GLU A 44 -12.75 12.88 3.54
CA GLU A 44 -13.22 13.51 4.78
C GLU A 44 -12.11 13.75 5.81
N HIS A 45 -10.93 13.18 5.59
CA HIS A 45 -9.78 13.23 6.49
C HIS A 45 -8.61 14.03 5.92
N GLN A 46 -8.75 14.59 4.72
CA GLN A 46 -7.62 15.16 3.98
C GLN A 46 -6.95 16.37 4.66
N ASP A 47 -7.68 17.06 5.51
CA ASP A 47 -7.17 18.23 6.24
C ASP A 47 -6.69 17.91 7.66
N LYS A 48 -6.72 16.62 8.05
CA LYS A 48 -6.24 16.15 9.35
C LYS A 48 -4.73 15.94 9.35
N LEU A 49 -4.13 16.13 10.52
CA LEU A 49 -2.73 15.78 10.78
C LEU A 49 -2.59 14.28 11.09
N PRO A 50 -1.41 13.67 10.91
CA PRO A 50 -1.17 12.26 11.22
C PRO A 50 -1.60 11.86 12.64
N SER A 51 -1.39 12.71 13.64
CA SER A 51 -1.79 12.47 15.04
C SER A 51 -3.30 12.30 15.23
N GLN A 52 -4.11 12.76 14.29
CA GLN A 52 -5.57 12.70 14.32
C GLN A 52 -6.13 11.49 13.57
N LEU A 53 -5.27 10.64 13.03
CA LEU A 53 -5.63 9.51 12.18
C LEU A 53 -5.50 8.18 12.92
N SER A 54 -6.37 7.21 12.56
CA SER A 54 -6.15 5.80 12.89
C SER A 54 -4.92 5.25 12.16
N GLY A 55 -4.40 4.09 12.61
CA GLY A 55 -3.31 3.41 11.93
C GLY A 55 -3.63 3.09 10.46
N GLY A 56 -4.84 2.64 10.19
CA GLY A 56 -5.30 2.37 8.82
C GLY A 56 -5.35 3.62 7.94
N GLN A 57 -5.81 4.74 8.48
CA GLN A 57 -5.82 6.03 7.77
C GLN A 57 -4.41 6.54 7.51
N GLN A 58 -3.50 6.38 8.46
CA GLN A 58 -2.08 6.71 8.27
C GLN A 58 -1.46 5.85 7.16
N GLN A 59 -1.75 4.54 7.13
CA GLN A 59 -1.24 3.65 6.09
C GLN A 59 -1.84 3.98 4.72
N ARG A 60 -3.11 4.33 4.63
CA ARG A 60 -3.73 4.81 3.38
C ARG A 60 -3.06 6.07 2.87
N THR A 61 -2.70 6.99 3.75
CA THR A 61 -1.95 8.21 3.43
C THR A 61 -0.56 7.89 2.90
N SER A 62 0.14 6.95 3.54
CA SER A 62 1.45 6.47 3.11
C SER A 62 1.40 5.82 1.71
N ILE A 63 0.40 4.98 1.46
CA ILE A 63 0.16 4.39 0.14
C ILE A 63 -0.08 5.48 -0.90
N GLY A 64 -0.90 6.48 -0.57
CA GLY A 64 -1.18 7.62 -1.45
C GLY A 64 0.08 8.39 -1.82
N ARG A 65 0.92 8.70 -0.85
CA ARG A 65 2.21 9.38 -1.10
C ARG A 65 3.12 8.58 -2.03
N ALA A 66 3.13 7.28 -1.90
CA ALA A 66 3.92 6.40 -2.75
C ALA A 66 3.35 6.28 -4.18
N ILE A 67 2.03 6.13 -4.31
CA ILE A 67 1.38 5.89 -5.59
C ILE A 67 1.16 7.15 -6.43
N ILE A 68 1.10 8.32 -5.81
CA ILE A 68 0.89 9.58 -6.55
C ILE A 68 2.00 9.87 -7.56
N LYS A 69 3.18 9.34 -7.33
CA LYS A 69 4.31 9.41 -8.27
C LYS A 69 4.02 8.69 -9.59
N ASN A 70 2.94 7.94 -9.68
CA ASN A 70 2.62 7.03 -10.79
C ASN A 70 3.77 6.07 -11.08
N PRO A 71 4.24 5.31 -10.08
CA PRO A 71 5.42 4.45 -10.21
C PRO A 71 5.12 3.19 -11.00
N ASP A 72 6.12 2.66 -11.71
CA ASP A 72 6.02 1.33 -12.34
C ASP A 72 6.04 0.21 -11.30
N ILE A 73 6.75 0.44 -10.20
CA ILE A 73 6.89 -0.52 -9.10
C ILE A 73 6.50 0.15 -7.78
N LEU A 74 5.60 -0.50 -7.05
CA LEU A 74 5.23 -0.16 -5.67
C LEU A 74 5.78 -1.24 -4.73
N LEU A 75 6.73 -0.86 -3.90
CA LEU A 75 7.33 -1.75 -2.91
C LEU A 75 6.62 -1.55 -1.57
N CYS A 76 6.00 -2.59 -1.05
CA CYS A 76 5.29 -2.59 0.22
C CYS A 76 6.05 -3.46 1.23
N ASP A 77 6.60 -2.84 2.26
CA ASP A 77 7.36 -3.51 3.31
C ASP A 77 6.47 -3.69 4.55
N GLU A 78 6.00 -4.91 4.78
CA GLU A 78 5.08 -5.27 5.87
C GLU A 78 3.89 -4.29 6.01
N PRO A 79 3.10 -4.05 4.95
CA PRO A 79 2.11 -2.96 4.94
C PRO A 79 0.98 -3.13 5.95
N THR A 80 0.82 -4.32 6.51
CA THR A 80 -0.22 -4.63 7.51
C THR A 80 0.36 -4.99 8.88
N GLY A 81 1.67 -4.94 9.06
CA GLY A 81 2.36 -5.46 10.23
C GLY A 81 1.99 -4.79 11.57
N ALA A 82 1.54 -3.54 11.53
CA ALA A 82 1.15 -2.76 12.72
C ALA A 82 -0.37 -2.60 12.88
N LEU A 83 -1.17 -3.36 12.11
CA LEU A 83 -2.62 -3.20 12.03
C LEU A 83 -3.35 -4.43 12.54
N ASP A 84 -4.57 -4.23 13.07
CA ASP A 84 -5.49 -5.30 13.41
C ASP A 84 -6.00 -6.04 12.15
N TYR A 85 -6.65 -7.18 12.35
CA TYR A 85 -7.12 -8.05 11.27
C TYR A 85 -8.02 -7.33 10.25
N ASN A 86 -9.07 -6.66 10.73
CA ASN A 86 -10.03 -6.01 9.84
C ASN A 86 -9.40 -4.87 9.05
N THR A 87 -8.60 -4.05 9.72
CA THR A 87 -7.88 -2.94 9.07
C THR A 87 -6.85 -3.48 8.08
N SER A 88 -6.17 -4.57 8.39
CA SER A 88 -5.23 -5.23 7.48
C SER A 88 -5.92 -5.69 6.20
N LYS A 89 -7.10 -6.29 6.31
CA LYS A 89 -7.89 -6.68 5.12
C LYS A 89 -8.24 -5.47 4.25
N GLU A 90 -8.66 -4.38 4.86
CA GLU A 90 -8.98 -3.15 4.11
C GLU A 90 -7.75 -2.56 3.39
N ILE A 91 -6.58 -2.62 4.02
CA ILE A 91 -5.32 -2.18 3.37
C ILE A 91 -4.96 -3.10 2.20
N LEU A 92 -5.09 -4.42 2.35
CA LEU A 92 -4.82 -5.36 1.26
C LEU A 92 -5.78 -5.17 0.09
N LYS A 93 -7.06 -4.94 0.35
CA LYS A 93 -8.06 -4.58 -0.68
C LYS A 93 -7.68 -3.29 -1.40
N LEU A 94 -7.20 -2.30 -0.67
CA LEU A 94 -6.74 -1.04 -1.26
C LEU A 94 -5.52 -1.24 -2.17
N ILE A 95 -4.53 -2.02 -1.72
CA ILE A 95 -3.34 -2.33 -2.53
C ILE A 95 -3.75 -3.07 -3.82
N GLU A 96 -4.65 -4.03 -3.73
CA GLU A 96 -5.20 -4.73 -4.89
C GLU A 96 -5.90 -3.77 -5.86
N LYS A 97 -6.73 -2.88 -5.33
CA LYS A 97 -7.44 -1.84 -6.11
C LYS A 97 -6.47 -0.90 -6.82
N VAL A 98 -5.43 -0.45 -6.12
CA VAL A 98 -4.38 0.41 -6.67
C VAL A 98 -3.61 -0.30 -7.79
N ASN A 99 -3.25 -1.55 -7.59
CA ASN A 99 -2.61 -2.38 -8.61
C ASN A 99 -3.47 -2.48 -9.89
N GLN A 100 -4.76 -2.76 -9.73
CA GLN A 100 -5.68 -2.88 -10.85
C GLN A 100 -5.94 -1.55 -11.56
N LYS A 101 -6.12 -0.48 -10.80
CA LYS A 101 -6.49 0.83 -11.34
C LYS A 101 -5.32 1.55 -12.02
N TYR A 102 -4.13 1.50 -11.43
CA TYR A 102 -2.97 2.27 -11.91
C TYR A 102 -1.91 1.43 -12.61
N GLY A 103 -2.03 0.10 -12.58
CA GLY A 103 -1.14 -0.80 -13.30
C GLY A 103 0.27 -0.93 -12.73
N SER A 104 0.53 -0.41 -11.53
CA SER A 104 1.83 -0.59 -10.87
C SER A 104 2.07 -2.05 -10.53
N THR A 105 3.29 -2.55 -10.76
CA THR A 105 3.71 -3.85 -10.24
C THR A 105 3.93 -3.72 -8.73
N VAL A 106 3.20 -4.49 -7.94
CA VAL A 106 3.33 -4.48 -6.48
C VAL A 106 4.27 -5.59 -6.04
N ILE A 107 5.32 -5.22 -5.32
CA ILE A 107 6.20 -6.17 -4.63
C ILE A 107 5.94 -6.00 -3.14
N MET A 108 5.45 -7.06 -2.51
CA MET A 108 5.12 -7.05 -1.09
C MET A 108 6.01 -8.00 -0.31
N VAL A 109 6.66 -7.48 0.72
CA VAL A 109 7.40 -8.27 1.71
C VAL A 109 6.51 -8.44 2.93
N THR A 110 6.27 -9.68 3.36
CA THR A 110 5.40 -9.97 4.49
C THR A 110 5.79 -11.26 5.19
N HIS A 111 5.55 -11.31 6.49
CA HIS A 111 5.62 -12.53 7.30
C HIS A 111 4.25 -13.22 7.43
N ASN A 112 3.18 -12.60 6.95
CA ASN A 112 1.85 -13.21 6.93
C ASN A 112 1.70 -14.16 5.74
N ASP A 113 1.75 -15.45 6.03
CA ASP A 113 1.74 -16.51 5.01
C ASP A 113 0.42 -16.56 4.22
N ALA A 114 -0.68 -16.05 4.76
CA ALA A 114 -1.96 -16.01 4.05
C ALA A 114 -1.96 -15.04 2.86
N ILE A 115 -1.17 -13.99 2.91
CA ILE A 115 -1.12 -12.96 1.84
C ILE A 115 -0.63 -13.54 0.51
N LYS A 116 0.17 -14.61 0.54
CA LYS A 116 0.65 -15.27 -0.68
C LYS A 116 -0.48 -15.69 -1.63
N TYR A 117 -1.67 -16.00 -1.10
CA TYR A 117 -2.79 -16.46 -1.91
C TYR A 117 -3.39 -15.38 -2.81
N MET A 118 -3.17 -14.10 -2.52
CA MET A 118 -3.61 -13.00 -3.39
C MET A 118 -2.57 -12.58 -4.43
N ALA A 119 -1.35 -13.09 -4.34
CA ALA A 119 -0.26 -12.73 -5.24
C ALA A 119 -0.32 -13.47 -6.57
N ASP A 120 0.13 -12.83 -7.65
CA ASP A 120 0.32 -13.48 -8.95
C ASP A 120 1.53 -14.42 -8.94
N ARG A 121 2.59 -14.01 -8.24
CA ARG A 121 3.83 -14.77 -8.08
C ARG A 121 4.26 -14.76 -6.62
N VAL A 122 4.72 -15.89 -6.14
CA VAL A 122 5.25 -16.04 -4.78
C VAL A 122 6.74 -16.40 -4.85
N VAL A 123 7.54 -15.63 -4.12
CA VAL A 123 8.96 -15.90 -3.92
C VAL A 123 9.20 -16.10 -2.43
N ARG A 124 9.66 -17.28 -2.05
CA ARG A 124 9.98 -17.59 -0.66
C ARG A 124 11.49 -17.56 -0.44
N LEU A 125 11.90 -16.74 0.49
CA LEU A 125 13.31 -16.57 0.86
C LEU A 125 13.61 -17.26 2.21
N ARG A 126 14.79 -17.82 2.31
CA ARG A 126 15.34 -18.33 3.56
C ARG A 126 16.86 -18.23 3.53
N ASP A 127 17.44 -17.70 4.61
CA ASP A 127 18.89 -17.56 4.77
C ASP A 127 19.57 -16.89 3.55
N GLY A 128 18.93 -15.86 2.99
CA GLY A 128 19.43 -15.12 1.84
C GLY A 128 19.32 -15.84 0.49
N GLN A 129 18.65 -16.99 0.45
CA GLN A 129 18.47 -17.79 -0.75
C GLN A 129 16.99 -17.93 -1.12
N ILE A 130 16.74 -18.09 -2.43
CA ILE A 130 15.40 -18.39 -2.94
C ILE A 130 15.11 -19.87 -2.75
N LEU A 131 14.16 -20.19 -1.87
CA LEU A 131 13.66 -21.55 -1.68
C LEU A 131 12.63 -21.97 -2.70
N LYS A 132 11.69 -21.05 -3.00
CA LYS A 132 10.60 -21.29 -3.94
C LYS A 132 10.35 -20.03 -4.76
N ASN A 133 10.01 -20.24 -6.02
CA ASN A 133 9.57 -19.19 -6.93
C ASN A 133 8.55 -19.82 -7.87
N TYR A 134 7.28 -19.42 -7.75
CA TYR A 134 6.21 -20.00 -8.55
C TYR A 134 5.10 -19.01 -8.86
N LEU A 135 4.38 -19.26 -9.95
CA LEU A 135 3.15 -18.55 -10.29
C LEU A 135 1.98 -19.17 -9.50
N ASN A 136 1.08 -18.31 -9.06
CA ASN A 136 -0.11 -18.72 -8.32
C ASN A 136 -1.28 -18.95 -9.28
N ASP A 137 -1.62 -20.21 -9.55
CA ASP A 137 -2.68 -20.59 -10.49
C ASP A 137 -4.09 -20.30 -9.99
N LYS A 138 -4.26 -20.22 -8.67
CA LYS A 138 -5.56 -20.02 -8.00
C LYS A 138 -5.53 -18.81 -7.11
N LYS A 139 -5.30 -17.66 -7.71
CA LYS A 139 -5.26 -16.38 -7.03
C LYS A 139 -6.61 -16.08 -6.36
N VAL A 140 -6.56 -15.68 -5.09
CA VAL A 140 -7.70 -15.29 -4.26
C VAL A 140 -7.74 -13.77 -4.16
N LYS A 141 -8.94 -13.19 -4.11
CA LYS A 141 -9.09 -11.75 -3.85
C LYS A 141 -8.71 -11.41 -2.42
N ALA A 142 -8.24 -10.19 -2.18
CA ALA A 142 -7.89 -9.73 -0.84
C ALA A 142 -9.04 -9.89 0.16
N GLU A 143 -10.27 -9.64 -0.25
CA GLU A 143 -11.47 -9.76 0.59
C GLU A 143 -11.74 -11.20 1.07
N ASP A 144 -11.26 -12.20 0.33
CA ASP A 144 -11.46 -13.63 0.62
C ASP A 144 -10.30 -14.25 1.40
N LEU A 145 -9.27 -13.48 1.72
CA LEU A 145 -8.16 -13.96 2.56
C LEU A 145 -8.60 -14.18 4.01
N GLU A 146 -8.11 -15.27 4.60
CA GLU A 146 -8.33 -15.61 6.00
C GLU A 146 -7.02 -16.03 6.67
N TRP A 147 -6.80 -15.56 7.89
CA TRP A 147 -5.68 -15.96 8.73
C TRP A 147 -5.96 -15.81 10.21
#